data_aa7af8c7f5987297f672182b17202ef0
#
_entry.id   aa7af8c7f5987297f672182b17202ef0
#
_cell.length_a   1.000
_cell.length_b   1.000
_cell.length_c   1.000
_cell.angle_alpha   90.00
_cell.angle_beta   90.00
_cell.angle_gamma   90.00
#
_symmetry.space_group_name_H-M   'P 1'
#
loop_
_entity.id
_entity.type
_entity.pdbx_description
1 polymer ?
#
loop_
_entity_poly.entity_id
_entity_poly.type
_entity_poly.pdbx_seq_one_letter_code
_entity_poly.pdbx_strand_id
1 'polypeptide(L)'
;HAGIGIAYNFGWKREDIIAFMEAMVPVGYTAKTLSTILVDECNKLYDGKPGDDTTASVVRIRKREPMNLLFGSPANRDDDQRMMRLFFSKEGKHIICGGTTATVAARYLHQTIRPTLTSDDPEIPPIAEMDGVDLVTEGVITINKVVAYAKDYLQDNETYSTWAFKKDGASRIA
;
A
#
# COMPACT_ATOMS: atom_id res chain seq x y z
N HIS A 1 -15.97 -7.40 26.30
CA HIS A 1 -16.30 -6.60 27.50
C HIS A 1 -15.41 -5.36 27.69
N ALA A 2 -14.72 -4.91 26.62
CA ALA A 2 -13.87 -3.71 26.68
C ALA A 2 -14.67 -2.51 27.22
N GLY A 3 -14.08 -1.74 28.15
CA GLY A 3 -14.72 -0.57 28.76
C GLY A 3 -15.85 -0.88 29.77
N ILE A 4 -15.96 -2.11 30.27
CA ILE A 4 -16.98 -2.48 31.27
C ILE A 4 -16.82 -1.63 32.53
N GLY A 5 -17.92 -1.03 32.99
CA GLY A 5 -17.94 -0.18 34.17
C GLY A 5 -17.32 1.22 33.97
N ILE A 6 -16.73 1.52 32.83
CA ILE A 6 -16.11 2.81 32.47
C ILE A 6 -16.95 3.50 31.37
N ALA A 7 -16.84 3.01 30.12
CA ALA A 7 -17.58 3.57 29.00
C ALA A 7 -18.98 2.96 28.86
N TYR A 8 -19.16 1.71 29.26
CA TYR A 8 -20.41 0.97 29.15
C TYR A 8 -20.66 0.14 30.39
N ASN A 9 -21.94 0.03 30.85
CA ASN A 9 -22.31 -0.78 32.03
C ASN A 9 -21.91 -2.26 31.89
N PHE A 10 -22.03 -2.81 30.68
CA PHE A 10 -21.74 -4.22 30.36
C PHE A 10 -20.52 -4.40 29.45
N GLY A 11 -19.77 -3.32 29.21
CA GLY A 11 -18.69 -3.30 28.24
C GLY A 11 -19.17 -3.33 26.79
N TRP A 12 -18.24 -3.30 25.88
CA TRP A 12 -18.50 -3.35 24.44
C TRP A 12 -18.99 -4.76 24.04
N LYS A 13 -20.13 -4.82 23.36
CA LYS A 13 -20.75 -6.06 22.95
C LYS A 13 -20.26 -6.48 21.56
N ARG A 14 -20.61 -7.69 21.16
CA ARG A 14 -20.30 -8.22 19.83
C ARG A 14 -20.83 -7.31 18.71
N GLU A 15 -22.03 -6.80 18.87
CA GLU A 15 -22.70 -5.93 17.90
C GLU A 15 -21.92 -4.62 17.72
N ASP A 16 -21.38 -4.07 18.79
CA ASP A 16 -20.59 -2.85 18.78
C ASP A 16 -19.27 -3.07 18.02
N ILE A 17 -18.62 -4.22 18.25
CA ILE A 17 -17.39 -4.62 17.55
C ILE A 17 -17.66 -4.80 16.05
N ILE A 18 -18.77 -5.46 15.70
CA ILE A 18 -19.17 -5.66 14.31
C ILE A 18 -19.37 -4.31 13.62
N ALA A 19 -20.18 -3.42 14.22
CA ALA A 19 -20.45 -2.10 13.65
C ALA A 19 -19.17 -1.27 13.47
N PHE A 20 -18.28 -1.33 14.46
CA PHE A 20 -16.99 -0.66 14.38
C PHE A 20 -16.12 -1.20 13.22
N MET A 21 -16.02 -2.52 13.11
CA MET A 21 -15.23 -3.15 12.05
C MET A 21 -15.83 -2.93 10.67
N GLU A 22 -17.16 -2.98 10.53
CA GLU A 22 -17.86 -2.68 9.27
C GLU A 22 -17.60 -1.26 8.78
N ALA A 23 -17.43 -0.30 9.70
CA ALA A 23 -17.04 1.07 9.35
C ALA A 23 -15.59 1.19 8.89
N MET A 24 -14.68 0.33 9.40
CA MET A 24 -13.23 0.40 9.11
C MET A 24 -12.82 -0.41 7.88
N VAL A 25 -13.48 -1.53 7.60
CA VAL A 25 -13.12 -2.42 6.47
C VAL A 25 -13.17 -1.73 5.09
N PRO A 26 -14.17 -0.88 4.76
CA PRO A 26 -14.24 -0.19 3.47
C PRO A 26 -13.09 0.81 3.23
N VAL A 27 -12.44 1.29 4.29
CA VAL A 27 -11.30 2.22 4.19
C VAL A 27 -10.08 1.56 3.51
N GLY A 28 -10.03 0.22 3.52
CA GLY A 28 -8.95 -0.52 2.83
C GLY A 28 -7.77 -0.89 3.71
N TYR A 29 -7.83 -0.69 5.01
CA TYR A 29 -6.79 -1.04 5.96
C TYR A 29 -6.35 -2.51 5.87
N THR A 30 -5.07 -2.77 6.14
CA THR A 30 -4.55 -4.14 6.23
C THR A 30 -5.12 -4.87 7.45
N ALA A 31 -5.03 -6.21 7.47
CA ALA A 31 -5.47 -6.99 8.63
C ALA A 31 -4.70 -6.58 9.91
N LYS A 32 -3.40 -6.30 9.79
CA LYS A 32 -2.55 -5.80 10.88
C LYS A 32 -3.07 -4.46 11.40
N THR A 33 -3.29 -3.48 10.52
CA THR A 33 -3.81 -2.16 10.91
C THR A 33 -5.18 -2.28 11.56
N LEU A 34 -6.07 -3.12 11.03
CA LEU A 34 -7.40 -3.36 11.62
C LEU A 34 -7.31 -3.96 13.02
N SER A 35 -6.38 -4.90 13.28
CA SER A 35 -6.21 -5.46 14.62
C SER A 35 -5.66 -4.42 15.60
N THR A 36 -4.72 -3.58 15.18
CA THR A 36 -4.19 -2.48 16.00
C THR A 36 -5.28 -1.46 16.34
N ILE A 37 -6.04 -0.99 15.33
CA ILE A 37 -7.15 -0.05 15.54
C ILE A 37 -8.19 -0.61 16.53
N LEU A 38 -8.50 -1.90 16.43
CA LEU A 38 -9.45 -2.55 17.33
C LEU A 38 -8.93 -2.62 18.78
N VAL A 39 -7.65 -2.95 18.98
CA VAL A 39 -7.02 -2.95 20.31
C VAL A 39 -6.94 -1.54 20.89
N ASP A 40 -6.56 -0.55 20.07
CA ASP A 40 -6.48 0.85 20.47
C ASP A 40 -7.86 1.37 20.90
N GLU A 41 -8.91 1.01 20.19
CA GLU A 41 -10.27 1.40 20.58
C GLU A 41 -10.69 0.74 21.90
N CYS A 42 -10.37 -0.54 22.09
CA CYS A 42 -10.58 -1.20 23.38
C CYS A 42 -9.83 -0.49 24.52
N ASN A 43 -8.58 -0.07 24.28
CA ASN A 43 -7.79 0.66 25.29
C ASN A 43 -8.39 2.03 25.62
N LYS A 44 -8.91 2.75 24.63
CA LYS A 44 -9.64 4.00 24.85
C LYS A 44 -10.90 3.80 25.70
N LEU A 45 -11.66 2.74 25.44
CA LEU A 45 -12.85 2.42 26.21
C LEU A 45 -12.56 2.12 27.70
N TYR A 46 -11.32 1.68 28.00
CA TYR A 46 -10.82 1.49 29.35
C TYR A 46 -10.13 2.74 29.93
N ASP A 47 -10.19 3.88 29.25
CA ASP A 47 -9.47 5.11 29.66
C ASP A 47 -7.96 4.86 29.86
N GLY A 48 -7.36 4.03 29.00
CA GLY A 48 -5.94 3.66 29.07
C GLY A 48 -5.55 2.78 30.26
N LYS A 49 -6.52 2.24 30.99
CA LYS A 49 -6.31 1.36 32.16
C LYS A 49 -7.07 0.06 31.96
N PRO A 50 -6.61 -0.83 31.10
CA PRO A 50 -7.32 -2.09 30.82
C PRO A 50 -7.51 -2.91 32.10
N GLY A 51 -8.72 -3.37 32.32
CA GLY A 51 -9.08 -4.21 33.47
C GLY A 51 -8.80 -5.70 33.23
N ASP A 52 -8.52 -6.11 31.98
CA ASP A 52 -8.22 -7.47 31.59
C ASP A 52 -7.45 -7.50 30.28
N ASP A 53 -6.84 -8.63 29.94
CA ASP A 53 -6.12 -8.87 28.72
C ASP A 53 -7.05 -8.72 27.51
N THR A 54 -6.56 -8.02 26.48
CA THR A 54 -7.30 -7.84 25.24
C THR A 54 -6.46 -8.31 24.05
N THR A 55 -6.97 -9.28 23.32
CA THR A 55 -6.33 -9.80 22.11
C THR A 55 -7.26 -9.63 20.91
N ALA A 56 -6.77 -9.04 19.84
CA ALA A 56 -7.46 -8.96 18.57
C ALA A 56 -6.70 -9.73 17.49
N SER A 57 -7.40 -10.61 16.78
CA SER A 57 -6.88 -11.32 15.61
C SER A 57 -7.79 -11.05 14.42
N VAL A 58 -7.23 -10.49 13.36
CA VAL A 58 -7.96 -10.16 12.13
C VAL A 58 -7.43 -10.99 10.97
N VAL A 59 -8.31 -11.76 10.34
CA VAL A 59 -8.03 -12.50 9.10
C VAL A 59 -8.79 -11.84 7.97
N ARG A 60 -8.05 -11.33 6.97
CA ARG A 60 -8.64 -10.72 5.78
C ARG A 60 -8.47 -11.65 4.58
N ILE A 61 -9.57 -12.14 4.06
CA ILE A 61 -9.60 -12.92 2.81
C ILE A 61 -9.79 -11.95 1.66
N ARG A 62 -8.89 -11.98 0.67
CA ARG A 62 -8.96 -11.13 -0.52
C ARG A 62 -8.58 -11.93 -1.77
N LYS A 63 -9.11 -11.51 -2.90
CA LYS A 63 -8.64 -12.01 -4.19
C LYS A 63 -7.18 -11.55 -4.38
N ARG A 64 -6.33 -12.45 -4.87
CA ARG A 64 -4.96 -12.09 -5.24
C ARG A 64 -4.98 -11.15 -6.44
N GLU A 65 -4.33 -10.01 -6.31
CA GLU A 65 -4.07 -9.07 -7.40
C GLU A 65 -2.57 -9.11 -7.71
N PRO A 66 -2.14 -9.78 -8.79
CA PRO A 66 -0.74 -9.78 -9.20
C PRO A 66 -0.27 -8.36 -9.55
N MET A 67 0.97 -8.05 -9.20
CA MET A 67 1.62 -6.80 -9.54
C MET A 67 2.92 -7.13 -10.30
N ASN A 68 3.05 -6.60 -11.49
CA ASN A 68 4.22 -6.79 -12.34
C ASN A 68 5.05 -5.51 -12.29
N LEU A 69 6.30 -5.63 -11.87
CA LEU A 69 7.23 -4.51 -11.79
C LEU A 69 8.28 -4.64 -12.89
N LEU A 70 8.43 -3.60 -13.69
CA LEU A 70 9.49 -3.47 -14.67
C LEU A 70 10.48 -2.38 -14.21
N PHE A 71 11.71 -2.81 -13.92
CA PHE A 71 12.78 -1.95 -13.47
C PHE A 71 14.02 -2.13 -14.36
N GLY A 72 14.35 -1.11 -15.12
CA GLY A 72 15.42 -1.13 -16.11
C GLY A 72 14.96 -1.59 -17.50
N SER A 73 15.65 -1.10 -18.52
CA SER A 73 15.51 -1.53 -19.90
C SER A 73 16.52 -2.64 -20.24
N PRO A 74 16.30 -3.44 -21.30
CA PRO A 74 17.30 -4.40 -21.76
C PRO A 74 18.64 -3.73 -22.08
N ALA A 75 19.72 -4.46 -21.90
CA ALA A 75 21.05 -4.01 -22.32
C ALA A 75 21.13 -3.87 -23.84
N ASN A 76 20.45 -4.74 -24.58
CA ASN A 76 20.33 -4.67 -26.04
C ASN A 76 18.95 -4.12 -26.43
N ARG A 77 18.92 -3.06 -27.23
CA ARG A 77 17.68 -2.45 -27.74
C ARG A 77 16.85 -3.39 -28.63
N ASP A 78 17.47 -4.36 -29.24
CA ASP A 78 16.75 -5.37 -30.07
C ASP A 78 15.81 -6.23 -29.21
N ASP A 79 16.07 -6.33 -27.92
CA ASP A 79 15.22 -7.05 -26.96
C ASP A 79 14.06 -6.21 -26.39
N ASP A 80 14.00 -4.89 -26.66
CA ASP A 80 12.96 -4.02 -26.14
C ASP A 80 11.55 -4.55 -26.42
N GLN A 81 11.27 -4.91 -27.67
CA GLN A 81 9.95 -5.41 -28.06
C GLN A 81 9.60 -6.74 -27.40
N ARG A 82 10.57 -7.64 -27.29
CA ARG A 82 10.38 -8.94 -26.64
C ARG A 82 10.08 -8.77 -25.16
N MET A 83 10.84 -7.91 -24.48
CA MET A 83 10.64 -7.62 -23.05
C MET A 83 9.26 -6.98 -22.81
N MET A 84 8.89 -5.97 -23.60
CA MET A 84 7.59 -5.30 -23.47
C MET A 84 6.44 -6.27 -23.71
N ARG A 85 6.52 -7.12 -24.73
CA ARG A 85 5.51 -8.17 -24.98
C ARG A 85 5.37 -9.10 -23.79
N LEU A 86 6.49 -9.56 -23.20
CA LEU A 86 6.47 -10.44 -22.04
C LEU A 86 5.88 -9.74 -20.80
N PHE A 87 6.25 -8.48 -20.59
CA PHE A 87 5.75 -7.71 -19.46
C PHE A 87 4.23 -7.49 -19.56
N PHE A 88 3.75 -6.96 -20.67
CA PHE A 88 2.32 -6.66 -20.86
C PHE A 88 1.44 -7.90 -21.11
N SER A 89 2.03 -9.08 -21.35
CA SER A 89 1.26 -10.32 -21.41
C SER A 89 0.87 -10.89 -20.05
N LYS A 90 1.43 -10.35 -18.96
CA LYS A 90 1.11 -10.79 -17.61
C LYS A 90 -0.21 -10.22 -17.13
N GLU A 91 -0.97 -11.02 -16.41
CA GLU A 91 -2.18 -10.54 -15.74
C GLU A 91 -1.83 -9.68 -14.51
N GLY A 92 -2.71 -8.73 -14.18
CA GLY A 92 -2.59 -7.87 -13.01
C GLY A 92 -2.07 -6.48 -13.33
N LYS A 93 -1.67 -5.75 -12.30
CA LYS A 93 -1.17 -4.38 -12.43
C LYS A 93 0.21 -4.34 -13.05
N HIS A 94 0.45 -3.32 -13.86
CA HIS A 94 1.74 -3.06 -14.51
C HIS A 94 2.35 -1.78 -13.96
N ILE A 95 3.51 -1.91 -13.34
CA ILE A 95 4.25 -0.80 -12.74
C ILE A 95 5.60 -0.68 -13.46
N ILE A 96 5.94 0.54 -13.87
CA ILE A 96 7.20 0.83 -14.54
C ILE A 96 8.01 1.80 -13.68
N CYS A 97 9.25 1.41 -13.36
CA CYS A 97 10.19 2.21 -12.60
C CYS A 97 11.38 2.60 -13.47
N GLY A 98 11.56 3.92 -13.62
CA GLY A 98 12.66 4.52 -14.36
C GLY A 98 12.23 5.18 -15.66
N GLY A 99 12.70 6.41 -15.89
CA GLY A 99 12.34 7.24 -17.04
C GLY A 99 12.72 6.61 -18.38
N THR A 100 13.90 5.98 -18.49
CA THR A 100 14.32 5.26 -19.70
C THR A 100 13.41 4.08 -19.99
N THR A 101 13.08 3.30 -18.96
CA THR A 101 12.16 2.14 -19.07
C THR A 101 10.78 2.61 -19.51
N ALA A 102 10.28 3.70 -18.89
CA ALA A 102 9.01 4.30 -19.26
C ALA A 102 8.99 4.80 -20.72
N THR A 103 10.09 5.35 -21.21
CA THR A 103 10.21 5.77 -22.62
C THR A 103 10.14 4.59 -23.59
N VAL A 104 10.75 3.47 -23.25
CA VAL A 104 10.65 2.22 -24.05
C VAL A 104 9.21 1.70 -24.07
N ALA A 105 8.55 1.67 -22.90
CA ALA A 105 7.16 1.26 -22.80
C ALA A 105 6.20 2.20 -23.54
N ALA A 106 6.38 3.51 -23.44
CA ALA A 106 5.60 4.51 -24.15
C ALA A 106 5.67 4.32 -25.67
N ARG A 107 6.87 4.05 -26.18
CA ARG A 107 7.08 3.75 -27.60
C ARG A 107 6.36 2.45 -28.02
N TYR A 108 6.45 1.40 -27.20
CA TYR A 108 5.79 0.12 -27.46
C TYR A 108 4.27 0.23 -27.46
N LEU A 109 3.68 0.97 -26.51
CA LEU A 109 2.24 1.16 -26.38
C LEU A 109 1.70 2.27 -27.29
N HIS A 110 2.56 3.03 -27.98
CA HIS A 110 2.19 4.27 -28.73
C HIS A 110 1.47 5.27 -27.83
N GLN A 111 1.94 5.43 -26.59
CA GLN A 111 1.37 6.31 -25.57
C GLN A 111 2.33 7.45 -25.17
N THR A 112 1.79 8.46 -24.51
CA THR A 112 2.56 9.58 -23.95
C THR A 112 2.69 9.44 -22.45
N ILE A 113 3.85 9.83 -21.90
CA ILE A 113 4.10 9.92 -20.47
C ILE A 113 3.62 11.29 -20.00
N ARG A 114 2.73 11.34 -19.02
CA ARG A 114 2.20 12.57 -18.42
C ARG A 114 2.68 12.66 -16.96
N PRO A 115 3.77 13.41 -16.67
CA PRO A 115 4.24 13.59 -15.31
C PRO A 115 3.19 14.32 -14.46
N THR A 116 3.01 13.91 -13.20
CA THR A 116 2.26 14.68 -12.20
C THR A 116 3.16 15.79 -11.64
N LEU A 117 2.56 16.91 -11.26
CA LEU A 117 3.32 18.09 -10.83
C LEU A 117 3.74 18.03 -9.34
N THR A 118 3.17 17.14 -8.57
CA THR A 118 3.35 17.07 -7.11
C THR A 118 3.65 15.67 -6.63
N SER A 119 4.48 15.57 -5.59
CA SER A 119 4.68 14.37 -4.78
C SER A 119 4.32 14.69 -3.34
N ASP A 120 3.71 13.75 -2.63
CA ASP A 120 3.39 13.91 -1.21
C ASP A 120 4.66 13.86 -0.32
N ASP A 121 5.75 13.32 -0.85
CA ASP A 121 7.04 13.27 -0.19
C ASP A 121 8.09 13.99 -1.06
N PRO A 122 8.72 15.05 -0.55
CA PRO A 122 9.71 15.81 -1.32
C PRO A 122 10.99 15.00 -1.66
N GLU A 123 11.24 13.91 -0.94
CA GLU A 123 12.37 13.01 -1.21
C GLU A 123 12.06 12.00 -2.32
N ILE A 124 10.80 11.88 -2.73
CA ILE A 124 10.35 10.94 -3.76
C ILE A 124 9.92 11.73 -5.00
N PRO A 125 10.53 11.49 -6.16
CA PRO A 125 10.14 12.16 -7.39
C PRO A 125 8.67 11.94 -7.72
N PRO A 126 8.03 12.90 -8.42
CA PRO A 126 6.65 12.77 -8.87
C PRO A 126 6.44 11.50 -9.70
N ILE A 127 5.25 10.96 -9.61
CA ILE A 127 4.80 9.85 -10.47
C ILE A 127 4.41 10.38 -11.86
N ALA A 128 4.25 9.47 -12.81
CA ALA A 128 3.67 9.80 -14.09
C ALA A 128 2.52 8.85 -14.43
N GLU A 129 1.68 9.29 -15.33
CA GLU A 129 0.58 8.51 -15.90
C GLU A 129 0.89 8.13 -17.34
N MET A 130 0.48 6.94 -17.73
CA MET A 130 0.55 6.44 -19.09
C MET A 130 -0.59 5.45 -19.32
N ASP A 131 -1.33 5.61 -20.40
CA ASP A 131 -2.45 4.73 -20.70
C ASP A 131 -1.93 3.28 -20.93
N GLY A 132 -2.57 2.31 -20.26
CA GLY A 132 -2.13 0.91 -20.28
C GLY A 132 -1.10 0.55 -19.20
N VAL A 133 -0.74 1.49 -18.31
CA VAL A 133 0.17 1.28 -17.18
C VAL A 133 -0.47 1.82 -15.91
N ASP A 134 -0.46 1.04 -14.85
CA ASP A 134 -1.11 1.42 -13.58
C ASP A 134 -0.31 2.46 -12.78
N LEU A 135 1.02 2.45 -12.95
CA LEU A 135 1.90 3.39 -12.28
C LEU A 135 3.25 3.51 -13.00
N VAL A 136 3.67 4.74 -13.20
CA VAL A 136 5.03 5.06 -13.67
C VAL A 136 5.73 5.88 -12.60
N THR A 137 6.95 5.46 -12.21
CA THR A 137 7.75 6.16 -11.20
C THR A 137 9.17 6.43 -11.71
N GLU A 138 9.88 7.28 -10.99
CA GLU A 138 11.33 7.33 -11.09
C GLU A 138 11.91 5.94 -10.68
N GLY A 139 13.17 5.69 -10.98
CA GLY A 139 13.80 4.39 -10.81
C GLY A 139 14.37 4.17 -9.40
N VAL A 140 15.65 4.48 -9.22
CA VAL A 140 16.45 4.03 -8.07
C VAL A 140 15.98 4.64 -6.75
N ILE A 141 15.66 5.94 -6.72
CA ILE A 141 15.21 6.63 -5.50
C ILE A 141 13.91 6.01 -5.00
N THR A 142 12.93 5.83 -5.88
CA THR A 142 11.65 5.22 -5.55
C THR A 142 11.82 3.80 -5.03
N ILE A 143 12.60 2.95 -5.70
CA ILE A 143 12.80 1.55 -5.30
C ILE A 143 13.52 1.44 -3.96
N ASN A 144 14.53 2.28 -3.70
CA ASN A 144 15.19 2.30 -2.40
C ASN A 144 14.20 2.65 -1.27
N LYS A 145 13.29 3.58 -1.51
CA LYS A 145 12.24 3.93 -0.54
C LYS A 145 11.22 2.80 -0.36
N VAL A 146 10.83 2.09 -1.44
CA VAL A 146 10.00 0.88 -1.36
C VAL A 146 10.64 -0.16 -0.45
N VAL A 147 11.93 -0.42 -0.61
CA VAL A 147 12.66 -1.38 0.24
C VAL A 147 12.66 -0.93 1.70
N ALA A 148 12.83 0.38 1.96
CA ALA A 148 12.76 0.91 3.32
C ALA A 148 11.36 0.71 3.93
N TYR A 149 10.30 1.02 3.20
CA TYR A 149 8.92 0.81 3.64
C TYR A 149 8.57 -0.67 3.85
N ALA A 150 9.03 -1.55 2.96
CA ALA A 150 8.82 -2.98 3.12
C ALA A 150 9.52 -3.54 4.37
N LYS A 151 10.74 -3.08 4.66
CA LYS A 151 11.46 -3.44 5.90
C LYS A 151 10.72 -2.93 7.14
N ASP A 152 10.27 -1.68 7.11
CA ASP A 152 9.48 -1.09 8.19
C ASP A 152 8.21 -1.92 8.46
N TYR A 153 7.47 -2.26 7.42
CA TYR A 153 6.27 -3.09 7.54
C TYR A 153 6.56 -4.48 8.14
N LEU A 154 7.63 -5.12 7.72
CA LEU A 154 8.00 -6.47 8.18
C LEU A 154 8.55 -6.48 9.62
N GLN A 155 9.13 -5.38 10.08
CA GLN A 155 9.70 -5.25 11.43
C GLN A 155 8.66 -4.84 12.48
N ASP A 156 7.40 -4.75 12.10
CA ASP A 156 6.32 -4.32 13.00
C ASP A 156 6.51 -2.91 13.57
N ASN A 157 7.07 -2.03 12.76
CA ASN A 157 7.45 -0.69 13.16
C ASN A 157 6.21 0.22 13.24
N GLU A 158 6.14 1.06 14.26
CA GLU A 158 5.07 2.04 14.47
C GLU A 158 4.98 3.09 13.35
N THR A 159 6.06 3.26 12.58
CA THR A 159 6.12 4.23 11.48
C THR A 159 5.33 3.82 10.24
N TYR A 160 4.85 2.57 10.15
CA TYR A 160 4.03 2.10 9.03
C TYR A 160 2.87 3.05 8.69
N SER A 161 2.16 3.54 9.70
CA SER A 161 1.03 4.46 9.50
C SER A 161 1.43 5.81 8.90
N THR A 162 2.68 6.21 9.01
CA THR A 162 3.17 7.50 8.50
C THR A 162 3.36 7.52 6.98
N TRP A 163 3.54 6.38 6.36
CA TRP A 163 3.76 6.25 4.93
C TRP A 163 2.69 5.47 4.17
N ALA A 164 1.99 4.53 4.82
CA ALA A 164 1.03 3.62 4.16
C ALA A 164 -0.12 4.32 3.42
N PHE A 165 -0.42 5.56 3.78
CA PHE A 165 -1.50 6.36 3.19
C PHE A 165 -1.01 7.47 2.26
N LYS A 166 0.30 7.60 2.06
CA LYS A 166 0.86 8.55 1.10
C LYS A 166 0.53 8.12 -0.34
N LYS A 167 0.44 9.09 -1.23
CA LYS A 167 0.12 8.86 -2.66
C LYS A 167 1.35 8.91 -3.56
N ASP A 168 2.55 8.95 -2.99
CA ASP A 168 3.80 8.90 -3.74
C ASP A 168 4.05 7.52 -4.38
N GLY A 169 5.04 7.46 -5.28
CA GLY A 169 5.35 6.24 -6.02
C GLY A 169 5.81 5.08 -5.14
N ALA A 170 6.53 5.35 -4.06
CA ALA A 170 7.05 4.30 -3.18
C ALA A 170 5.96 3.67 -2.31
N SER A 171 5.09 4.49 -1.70
CA SER A 171 3.97 3.99 -0.89
C SER A 171 2.93 3.22 -1.71
N ARG A 172 2.76 3.56 -2.99
CA ARG A 172 1.85 2.84 -3.89
C ARG A 172 2.37 1.48 -4.33
N ILE A 173 3.68 1.24 -4.22
CA ILE A 173 4.33 -0.04 -4.55
C ILE A 173 4.48 -0.92 -3.30
N ALA A 174 4.85 -0.34 -2.14
CA ALA A 174 5.06 -1.06 -0.89
C ALA A 174 3.74 -1.56 -0.28
#